data_e057043c04dcdaf5eaf142f2c75759b0
#
_entry.id   e057043c04dcdaf5eaf142f2c75759b0
#
_cell.length_a   1.000
_cell.length_b   1.000
_cell.length_c   1.000
_cell.angle_alpha   90.00
_cell.angle_beta   90.00
_cell.angle_gamma   90.00
#
_symmetry.space_group_name_H-M   'P 1'
#
loop_
_entity.id
_entity.type
_entity.pdbx_description
1 polymer ?
#
loop_
_entity_poly.entity_id
_entity_poly.type
_entity_poly.pdbx_seq_one_letter_code
_entity_poly.pdbx_strand_id
1 'polypeptide(L)'
;MSARPPKRTLARSAARLAAVQALYQREMEGTALARLLDEFHRHRLGAVIGEEDHAEAEMAFFDDVVSGVDARCDEIDLLLSDRLAQGWNLARLDKTMLQVLRAGAYELIAREDVPVATVINEYVDVAKAFFDDREAKFVNGVLDALAKQVR
;
A
#
# COMPACT_ATOMS: atom_id res chain seq x y z
N MET A 1 23.68 16.85 4.76
CA MET A 1 22.51 17.22 3.93
C MET A 1 21.91 15.99 3.31
N SER A 2 20.62 15.78 3.51
CA SER A 2 19.95 14.68 2.85
C SER A 2 19.69 15.05 1.39
N ALA A 3 20.03 14.15 0.49
CA ALA A 3 19.75 14.33 -0.92
C ALA A 3 18.22 14.20 -1.16
N ARG A 4 17.73 14.97 -2.13
CA ARG A 4 16.35 14.85 -2.54
C ARG A 4 16.12 13.47 -3.17
N PRO A 5 15.08 12.72 -2.79
CA PRO A 5 14.81 11.41 -3.40
C PRO A 5 14.65 11.52 -4.92
N PRO A 6 15.06 10.48 -5.67
CA PRO A 6 14.80 10.43 -7.10
C PRO A 6 13.32 10.57 -7.42
N LYS A 7 12.98 11.18 -8.55
CA LYS A 7 11.59 11.38 -8.96
C LYS A 7 10.81 10.07 -9.06
N ARG A 8 11.45 8.99 -9.53
CA ARG A 8 10.81 7.67 -9.60
C ARG A 8 10.40 7.17 -8.21
N THR A 9 11.25 7.39 -7.19
CA THR A 9 10.93 7.03 -5.81
C THR A 9 9.74 7.82 -5.31
N LEU A 10 9.70 9.13 -5.59
CA LEU A 10 8.56 9.98 -5.22
C LEU A 10 7.28 9.55 -5.92
N ALA A 11 7.38 9.14 -7.20
CA ALA A 11 6.23 8.65 -7.95
C ALA A 11 5.66 7.38 -7.33
N ARG A 12 6.50 6.45 -6.91
CA ARG A 12 6.06 5.22 -6.24
C ARG A 12 5.49 5.49 -4.86
N SER A 13 6.09 6.42 -4.11
CA SER A 13 5.56 6.81 -2.79
C SER A 13 4.17 7.40 -2.92
N ALA A 14 3.96 8.28 -3.91
CA ALA A 14 2.64 8.86 -4.19
C ALA A 14 1.64 7.78 -4.62
N ALA A 15 2.09 6.82 -5.45
CA ALA A 15 1.25 5.72 -5.90
C ALA A 15 0.80 4.82 -4.73
N ARG A 16 1.69 4.56 -3.77
CA ARG A 16 1.34 3.76 -2.58
C ARG A 16 0.30 4.45 -1.71
N LEU A 17 0.46 5.74 -1.47
CA LEU A 17 -0.52 6.51 -0.71
C LEU A 17 -1.87 6.50 -1.43
N ALA A 18 -1.88 6.76 -2.73
CA ALA A 18 -3.10 6.73 -3.53
C ALA A 18 -3.74 5.33 -3.54
N ALA A 19 -2.93 4.26 -3.60
CA ALA A 19 -3.44 2.89 -3.58
C ALA A 19 -4.19 2.59 -2.28
N VAL A 20 -3.65 3.02 -1.14
CA VAL A 20 -4.32 2.84 0.16
C VAL A 20 -5.66 3.59 0.17
N GLN A 21 -5.68 4.82 -0.35
CA GLN A 21 -6.92 5.60 -0.44
C GLN A 21 -7.95 4.94 -1.36
N ALA A 22 -7.50 4.42 -2.51
CA ALA A 22 -8.38 3.74 -3.46
C ALA A 22 -8.95 2.46 -2.86
N LEU A 23 -8.13 1.66 -2.20
CA LEU A 23 -8.57 0.42 -1.55
C LEU A 23 -9.57 0.72 -0.43
N TYR A 24 -9.36 1.81 0.30
CA TYR A 24 -10.33 2.25 1.31
C TYR A 24 -11.68 2.60 0.67
N GLN A 25 -11.67 3.35 -0.42
CA GLN A 25 -12.89 3.71 -1.13
C GLN A 25 -13.64 2.47 -1.61
N ARG A 26 -12.91 1.50 -2.17
CA ARG A 26 -13.51 0.24 -2.62
C ARG A 26 -14.14 -0.55 -1.46
N GLU A 27 -13.45 -0.62 -0.33
CA GLU A 27 -13.95 -1.31 0.86
C GLU A 27 -15.23 -0.66 1.40
N MET A 28 -15.27 0.67 1.44
CA MET A 28 -16.37 1.41 2.04
C MET A 28 -17.55 1.62 1.10
N GLU A 29 -17.29 1.82 -0.19
CA GLU A 29 -18.31 2.19 -1.16
C GLU A 29 -18.64 1.09 -2.17
N GLY A 30 -17.80 0.06 -2.26
CA GLY A 30 -17.99 -1.00 -3.25
C GLY A 30 -17.77 -0.55 -4.69
N THR A 31 -16.99 0.49 -4.91
CA THR A 31 -16.70 1.00 -6.24
C THR A 31 -16.09 -0.07 -7.13
N ALA A 32 -16.60 -0.25 -8.35
CA ALA A 32 -16.08 -1.23 -9.29
C ALA A 32 -14.61 -0.91 -9.61
N LEU A 33 -13.78 -1.95 -9.71
CA LEU A 33 -12.34 -1.80 -9.87
C LEU A 33 -11.96 -0.91 -11.06
N ALA A 34 -12.53 -1.16 -12.23
CA ALA A 34 -12.20 -0.39 -13.43
C ALA A 34 -12.54 1.10 -13.26
N ARG A 35 -13.66 1.40 -12.64
CA ARG A 35 -14.08 2.77 -12.37
C ARG A 35 -13.16 3.45 -11.37
N LEU A 36 -12.77 2.72 -10.33
CA LEU A 36 -11.87 3.21 -9.30
C LEU A 36 -10.51 3.60 -9.88
N LEU A 37 -9.94 2.73 -10.70
CA LEU A 37 -8.67 3.00 -11.38
C LEU A 37 -8.77 4.25 -12.27
N ASP A 38 -9.83 4.36 -13.05
CA ASP A 38 -10.04 5.48 -13.95
C ASP A 38 -10.16 6.81 -13.18
N GLU A 39 -10.91 6.83 -12.09
CA GLU A 39 -11.06 8.02 -11.25
C GLU A 39 -9.72 8.49 -10.70
N PHE A 40 -8.90 7.57 -10.20
CA PHE A 40 -7.60 7.92 -9.64
C PHE A 40 -6.62 8.38 -10.71
N HIS A 41 -6.64 7.77 -11.89
CA HIS A 41 -5.80 8.22 -13.01
C HIS A 41 -6.13 9.66 -13.41
N ARG A 42 -7.39 10.01 -13.45
CA ARG A 42 -7.84 11.34 -13.90
C ARG A 42 -7.59 12.44 -12.89
N HIS A 43 -7.76 12.13 -11.60
CA HIS A 43 -7.90 13.18 -10.60
C HIS A 43 -6.77 13.23 -9.58
N ARG A 44 -5.99 12.18 -9.44
CA ARG A 44 -5.03 12.10 -8.34
C ARG A 44 -3.60 11.82 -8.73
N LEU A 45 -3.38 11.00 -9.74
CA LEU A 45 -2.05 10.55 -10.11
C LEU A 45 -1.39 11.47 -11.13
N GLY A 46 -0.07 11.60 -11.03
CA GLY A 46 0.72 12.41 -11.94
C GLY A 46 0.75 13.89 -11.62
N ALA A 47 -0.21 14.39 -10.85
CA ALA A 47 -0.35 15.82 -10.56
C ALA A 47 0.79 16.39 -9.71
N VAL A 48 1.34 15.57 -8.82
CA VAL A 48 2.35 16.01 -7.85
C VAL A 48 3.72 16.20 -8.48
N ILE A 49 4.04 15.42 -9.52
CA ILE A 49 5.38 15.37 -10.10
C ILE A 49 5.49 16.16 -11.39
N GLY A 50 4.38 16.29 -12.13
CA GLY A 50 4.31 17.12 -13.33
C GLY A 50 5.11 16.64 -14.53
N GLU A 51 5.63 15.41 -14.51
CA GLU A 51 6.38 14.83 -15.61
C GLU A 51 5.67 13.58 -16.12
N GLU A 52 5.47 13.54 -17.43
CA GLU A 52 4.69 12.51 -18.10
C GLU A 52 5.23 11.09 -17.86
N ASP A 53 6.55 10.87 -17.98
CA ASP A 53 7.16 9.56 -17.80
C ASP A 53 6.96 9.04 -16.37
N HIS A 54 7.07 9.93 -15.40
CA HIS A 54 6.88 9.55 -13.99
C HIS A 54 5.42 9.34 -13.66
N ALA A 55 4.51 10.06 -14.33
CA ALA A 55 3.08 9.87 -14.19
C ALA A 55 2.66 8.47 -14.68
N GLU A 56 3.20 8.00 -15.82
CA GLU A 56 2.94 6.66 -16.31
C GLU A 56 3.46 5.60 -15.35
N ALA A 57 4.69 5.78 -14.82
CA ALA A 57 5.26 4.86 -13.86
C ALA A 57 4.44 4.80 -12.57
N GLU A 58 3.97 5.95 -12.12
CA GLU A 58 3.10 6.06 -10.95
C GLU A 58 1.78 5.33 -11.18
N MET A 59 1.14 5.55 -12.33
CA MET A 59 -0.12 4.89 -12.68
C MET A 59 0.04 3.38 -12.79
N ALA A 60 1.11 2.90 -13.43
CA ALA A 60 1.34 1.47 -13.56
C ALA A 60 1.56 0.80 -12.21
N PHE A 61 2.32 1.43 -11.33
CA PHE A 61 2.57 0.91 -9.99
C PHE A 61 1.28 0.92 -9.14
N PHE A 62 0.53 2.01 -9.20
CA PHE A 62 -0.77 2.13 -8.55
C PHE A 62 -1.71 1.01 -9.00
N ASP A 63 -1.85 0.82 -10.31
CA ASP A 63 -2.73 -0.21 -10.86
C ASP A 63 -2.34 -1.60 -10.39
N ASP A 64 -1.06 -1.89 -10.37
CA ASP A 64 -0.57 -3.19 -9.92
C ASP A 64 -0.91 -3.45 -8.46
N VAL A 65 -0.68 -2.47 -7.59
CA VAL A 65 -0.97 -2.65 -6.16
C VAL A 65 -2.47 -2.81 -5.92
N VAL A 66 -3.29 -1.93 -6.49
CA VAL A 66 -4.75 -1.98 -6.28
C VAL A 66 -5.35 -3.25 -6.86
N SER A 67 -5.01 -3.57 -8.12
CA SER A 67 -5.54 -4.76 -8.79
C SER A 67 -5.00 -6.05 -8.15
N GLY A 68 -3.74 -6.03 -7.73
CA GLY A 68 -3.11 -7.18 -7.08
C GLY A 68 -3.73 -7.50 -5.73
N VAL A 69 -3.99 -6.48 -4.93
CA VAL A 69 -4.68 -6.66 -3.64
C VAL A 69 -6.10 -7.21 -3.89
N ASP A 70 -6.80 -6.63 -4.86
CA ASP A 70 -8.15 -7.10 -5.19
C ASP A 70 -8.15 -8.59 -5.60
N ALA A 71 -7.24 -8.97 -6.48
CA ALA A 71 -7.16 -10.34 -7.00
C ALA A 71 -6.72 -11.36 -5.96
N ARG A 72 -5.87 -10.97 -5.01
CA ARG A 72 -5.27 -11.86 -4.02
C ARG A 72 -5.72 -11.57 -2.59
N CYS A 73 -6.85 -10.90 -2.44
CA CYS A 73 -7.33 -10.42 -1.14
C CYS A 73 -7.47 -11.53 -0.10
N ASP A 74 -8.07 -12.66 -0.48
CA ASP A 74 -8.27 -13.78 0.46
C ASP A 74 -6.94 -14.37 0.94
N GLU A 75 -5.99 -14.55 0.03
CA GLU A 75 -4.65 -15.03 0.36
C GLU A 75 -3.93 -14.04 1.29
N ILE A 76 -4.00 -12.75 0.95
CA ILE A 76 -3.36 -11.69 1.73
C ILE A 76 -3.97 -11.64 3.13
N ASP A 77 -5.28 -11.66 3.24
CA ASP A 77 -5.95 -11.59 4.54
C ASP A 77 -5.62 -12.79 5.42
N LEU A 78 -5.49 -13.98 4.83
CA LEU A 78 -5.10 -15.17 5.58
C LEU A 78 -3.68 -15.02 6.14
N LEU A 79 -2.75 -14.55 5.32
CA LEU A 79 -1.37 -14.32 5.75
C LEU A 79 -1.28 -13.25 6.85
N LEU A 80 -2.04 -12.17 6.71
CA LEU A 80 -2.07 -11.11 7.71
C LEU A 80 -2.68 -11.59 9.02
N SER A 81 -3.75 -12.38 8.96
CA SER A 81 -4.42 -12.90 10.15
C SER A 81 -3.48 -13.73 11.02
N ASP A 82 -2.58 -14.50 10.39
CA ASP A 82 -1.61 -15.32 11.09
C ASP A 82 -0.55 -14.49 11.83
N ARG A 83 -0.43 -13.21 11.52
CA ARG A 83 0.57 -12.30 12.12
C ARG A 83 -0.02 -11.37 13.18
N LEU A 84 -1.32 -11.43 13.40
CA LEU A 84 -1.95 -10.58 14.42
C LEU A 84 -1.82 -11.24 15.80
N ALA A 85 -1.71 -10.39 16.83
CA ALA A 85 -1.66 -10.85 18.20
C ALA A 85 -2.95 -11.57 18.57
N GLN A 86 -2.86 -12.49 19.53
CA GLN A 86 -4.00 -13.24 20.04
C GLN A 86 -5.10 -12.27 20.48
N GLY A 87 -6.33 -12.57 20.08
CA GLY A 87 -7.49 -11.74 20.40
C GLY A 87 -7.78 -10.65 19.37
N TRP A 88 -6.89 -10.47 18.40
CA TRP A 88 -7.10 -9.51 17.31
C TRP A 88 -7.46 -10.23 16.02
N ASN A 89 -8.26 -9.57 15.19
CA ASN A 89 -8.56 -10.05 13.84
C ASN A 89 -8.71 -8.86 12.89
N LEU A 90 -8.71 -9.12 11.59
CA LEU A 90 -8.75 -8.06 10.58
C LEU A 90 -10.02 -7.21 10.67
N ALA A 91 -11.15 -7.81 11.06
CA ALA A 91 -12.41 -7.10 11.18
C ALA A 91 -12.38 -6.02 12.27
N ARG A 92 -11.48 -6.14 13.23
CA ARG A 92 -11.33 -5.18 14.34
C ARG A 92 -10.38 -4.03 14.02
N LEU A 93 -9.63 -4.15 12.92
CA LEU A 93 -8.70 -3.10 12.53
C LEU A 93 -9.46 -1.92 11.92
N ASP A 94 -8.93 -0.72 12.12
CA ASP A 94 -9.34 0.44 11.36
C ASP A 94 -9.27 0.12 9.87
N LYS A 95 -10.23 0.59 9.09
CA LYS A 95 -10.32 0.23 7.66
C LYS A 95 -9.16 0.80 6.84
N THR A 96 -8.63 1.95 7.18
CA THR A 96 -7.43 2.49 6.53
C THR A 96 -6.21 1.66 6.90
N MET A 97 -6.06 1.30 8.17
CA MET A 97 -4.98 0.43 8.64
C MET A 97 -4.98 -0.91 7.89
N LEU A 98 -6.16 -1.50 7.72
CA LEU A 98 -6.29 -2.75 6.97
C LEU A 98 -5.74 -2.61 5.54
N GLN A 99 -6.04 -1.49 4.88
CA GLN A 99 -5.55 -1.28 3.52
C GLN A 99 -4.04 -1.04 3.46
N VAL A 100 -3.47 -0.36 4.45
CA VAL A 100 -2.01 -0.20 4.56
C VAL A 100 -1.34 -1.59 4.63
N LEU A 101 -1.86 -2.46 5.46
CA LEU A 101 -1.33 -3.81 5.63
C LEU A 101 -1.52 -4.67 4.38
N ARG A 102 -2.69 -4.59 3.74
CA ARG A 102 -2.96 -5.34 2.51
C ARG A 102 -2.03 -4.93 1.37
N ALA A 103 -1.84 -3.64 1.19
CA ALA A 103 -0.96 -3.12 0.14
C ALA A 103 0.50 -3.50 0.39
N GLY A 104 0.97 -3.36 1.63
CA GLY A 104 2.32 -3.76 2.00
C GLY A 104 2.55 -5.25 1.83
N ALA A 105 1.58 -6.07 2.26
CA ALA A 105 1.64 -7.51 2.10
C ALA A 105 1.71 -7.91 0.62
N TYR A 106 0.91 -7.27 -0.22
CA TYR A 106 0.95 -7.53 -1.65
C TYR A 106 2.34 -7.30 -2.23
N GLU A 107 2.96 -6.17 -1.91
CA GLU A 107 4.30 -5.88 -2.43
C GLU A 107 5.34 -6.90 -1.94
N LEU A 108 5.23 -7.33 -0.69
CA LEU A 108 6.14 -8.35 -0.16
C LEU A 108 6.00 -9.67 -0.91
N ILE A 109 4.79 -10.05 -1.27
CA ILE A 109 4.49 -11.32 -1.94
C ILE A 109 4.83 -11.25 -3.43
N ALA A 110 4.44 -10.18 -4.10
CA ALA A 110 4.39 -10.12 -5.56
C ALA A 110 5.47 -9.24 -6.21
N ARG A 111 6.05 -8.30 -5.47
CA ARG A 111 7.02 -7.35 -6.01
C ARG A 111 8.41 -7.62 -5.46
N GLU A 112 9.00 -8.73 -5.88
CA GLU A 112 10.36 -9.11 -5.44
C GLU A 112 11.43 -8.11 -5.90
N ASP A 113 11.14 -7.31 -6.91
CA ASP A 113 12.00 -6.23 -7.37
C ASP A 113 12.13 -5.09 -6.35
N VAL A 114 11.20 -5.01 -5.37
CA VAL A 114 11.26 -4.00 -4.32
C VAL A 114 11.86 -4.64 -3.05
N PRO A 115 12.97 -4.11 -2.52
CA PRO A 115 13.57 -4.67 -1.31
C PRO A 115 12.62 -4.63 -0.11
N VAL A 116 12.74 -5.63 0.77
CA VAL A 116 11.91 -5.73 1.98
C VAL A 116 11.94 -4.44 2.81
N ALA A 117 13.14 -3.90 3.05
CA ALA A 117 13.28 -2.68 3.85
C ALA A 117 12.55 -1.50 3.21
N THR A 118 12.57 -1.41 1.88
CA THR A 118 11.86 -0.36 1.16
C THR A 118 10.35 -0.50 1.34
N VAL A 119 9.81 -1.71 1.16
CA VAL A 119 8.38 -1.95 1.32
C VAL A 119 7.95 -1.53 2.73
N ILE A 120 8.63 -2.02 3.75
CA ILE A 120 8.25 -1.74 5.14
C ILE A 120 8.33 -0.24 5.43
N ASN A 121 9.43 0.41 5.07
CA ASN A 121 9.61 1.85 5.33
C ASN A 121 8.54 2.68 4.62
N GLU A 122 8.20 2.32 3.39
CA GLU A 122 7.20 3.06 2.62
C GLU A 122 5.80 2.95 3.25
N TYR A 123 5.40 1.76 3.69
CA TYR A 123 4.08 1.61 4.30
C TYR A 123 4.03 2.10 5.74
N VAL A 124 5.15 2.12 6.45
CA VAL A 124 5.26 2.84 7.72
C VAL A 124 5.03 4.33 7.51
N ASP A 125 5.62 4.90 6.45
CA ASP A 125 5.41 6.32 6.11
C ASP A 125 3.97 6.61 5.71
N VAL A 126 3.33 5.72 4.94
CA VAL A 126 1.91 5.85 4.62
C VAL A 126 1.08 5.85 5.91
N ALA A 127 1.37 4.93 6.83
CA ALA A 127 0.66 4.87 8.12
C ALA A 127 0.81 6.18 8.89
N LYS A 128 1.98 6.80 8.87
CA LYS A 128 2.22 8.09 9.55
C LYS A 128 1.41 9.24 8.96
N ALA A 129 0.96 9.12 7.71
CA ALA A 129 0.09 10.13 7.10
C ALA A 129 -1.33 10.10 7.70
N PHE A 130 -1.74 8.99 8.29
CA PHE A 130 -3.09 8.80 8.84
C PHE A 130 -3.12 8.61 10.36
N PHE A 131 -2.03 8.15 10.94
CA PHE A 131 -1.96 7.71 12.33
C PHE A 131 -0.70 8.24 12.99
N ASP A 132 -0.53 7.97 14.29
CA ASP A 132 0.66 8.35 15.04
C ASP A 132 1.68 7.17 15.13
N ASP A 133 2.71 7.35 15.96
CA ASP A 133 3.84 6.42 16.03
C ASP A 133 3.46 5.00 16.47
N ARG A 134 2.44 4.85 17.30
CA ARG A 134 2.00 3.53 17.77
C ARG A 134 1.54 2.67 16.60
N GLU A 135 0.70 3.24 15.77
CA GLU A 135 0.15 2.55 14.60
C GLU A 135 1.23 2.27 13.56
N ALA A 136 2.16 3.21 13.39
CA ALA A 136 3.29 3.01 12.49
C ALA A 136 4.17 1.84 12.94
N LYS A 137 4.42 1.70 14.25
CA LYS A 137 5.16 0.57 14.81
C LYS A 137 4.42 -0.75 14.63
N PHE A 138 3.09 -0.73 14.74
CA PHE A 138 2.28 -1.91 14.48
C PHE A 138 2.43 -2.38 13.04
N VAL A 139 2.34 -1.47 12.07
CA VAL A 139 2.56 -1.79 10.66
C VAL A 139 3.94 -2.40 10.45
N ASN A 140 4.97 -1.76 11.02
CA ASN A 140 6.34 -2.27 10.91
C ASN A 140 6.45 -3.70 11.42
N GLY A 141 5.89 -3.98 12.59
CA GLY A 141 5.95 -5.30 13.20
C GLY A 141 5.24 -6.38 12.38
N VAL A 142 4.05 -6.09 11.89
CA VAL A 142 3.26 -7.05 11.10
C VAL A 142 3.96 -7.33 9.76
N LEU A 143 4.39 -6.30 9.06
CA LEU A 143 5.05 -6.48 7.75
C LEU A 143 6.41 -7.15 7.89
N ASP A 144 7.17 -6.85 8.94
CA ASP A 144 8.44 -7.53 9.19
C ASP A 144 8.23 -9.04 9.42
N ALA A 145 7.25 -9.40 10.25
CA ALA A 145 6.92 -10.80 10.50
C ALA A 145 6.48 -11.52 9.22
N LEU A 146 5.66 -10.86 8.41
CA LEU A 146 5.22 -11.42 7.14
C LEU A 146 6.40 -11.60 6.17
N ALA A 147 7.28 -10.61 6.09
CA ALA A 147 8.44 -10.66 5.19
C ALA A 147 9.33 -11.87 5.49
N LYS A 148 9.51 -12.19 6.76
CA LYS A 148 10.30 -13.36 7.17
C LYS A 148 9.70 -14.68 6.71
N GLN A 149 8.40 -14.71 6.48
CA GLN A 149 7.72 -15.91 5.99
C GLN A 149 7.75 -16.02 4.46
N VAL A 150 7.59 -14.89 3.74
CA VAL A 150 7.37 -14.93 2.29
C VAL A 150 8.62 -14.58 1.48
N ARG A 151 9.61 -14.02 2.09
CA ARG A 151 10.90 -13.64 1.49
C ARG A 151 12.03 -14.31 2.25
#